data_5f5787aa5e8014352104c18cb4b8b167
#
_entry.id   5f5787aa5e8014352104c18cb4b8b167
#
_cell.length_a   1.000
_cell.length_b   1.000
_cell.length_c   1.000
_cell.angle_alpha   90.00
_cell.angle_beta   90.00
_cell.angle_gamma   90.00
#
_symmetry.space_group_name_H-M   'P 1'
#
loop_
_entity.id
_entity.type
_entity.pdbx_description
1 polymer ?
#
loop_
_entity_poly.entity_id
_entity_poly.type
_entity_poly.pdbx_seq_one_letter_code
_entity_poly.pdbx_strand_id
1 'polypeptide(L)'
;MKKIIYPEKKDWMEILRRPVLNTDTLRNTVKEVLDKVKTEGDKAVREYEERFDKVKLDSLGVTETEIAEAEKEVPIELKAAIMLAQKNIHTFHSSQRFEGKKVQTVPGVTCWQKAVAIEKVGLYIPGGTAPLFSTVLMLATPAQIAGCKEIVLCTPPDKEGNIHPAILFAAQLAGVSKIFKAGGVQAIAAMAYGTESVPKVYKIFGPGNQYVTAVSYTHLTLPTN
;
A
#
# COMPACT_ATOMS: atom_id res chain seq x y z
N MET A 1 -25.15 -16.62 3.70
CA MET A 1 -24.58 -16.84 2.35
C MET A 1 -25.66 -17.49 1.48
N LYS A 2 -26.07 -16.87 0.35
CA LYS A 2 -27.08 -17.44 -0.54
C LYS A 2 -26.39 -18.45 -1.45
N LYS A 3 -26.79 -19.72 -1.40
CA LYS A 3 -26.26 -20.78 -2.26
C LYS A 3 -27.21 -20.94 -3.46
N ILE A 4 -26.68 -20.83 -4.67
CA ILE A 4 -27.43 -21.00 -5.92
C ILE A 4 -26.85 -22.24 -6.61
N ILE A 5 -27.70 -23.22 -6.91
CA ILE A 5 -27.28 -24.53 -7.46
C ILE A 5 -27.89 -24.66 -8.83
N TYR A 6 -27.08 -24.87 -9.86
CA TYR A 6 -27.48 -25.05 -11.27
C TYR A 6 -28.46 -23.98 -11.80
N PRO A 7 -28.12 -22.66 -11.72
CA PRO A 7 -29.00 -21.62 -12.23
C PRO A 7 -29.20 -21.73 -13.75
N GLU A 8 -30.36 -21.39 -14.25
CA GLU A 8 -30.62 -21.31 -15.68
C GLU A 8 -29.80 -20.16 -16.30
N LYS A 9 -29.43 -20.32 -17.58
CA LYS A 9 -28.62 -19.30 -18.31
C LYS A 9 -29.27 -17.91 -18.29
N LYS A 10 -30.59 -17.83 -18.31
CA LYS A 10 -31.32 -16.55 -18.28
C LYS A 10 -31.07 -15.76 -16.99
N ASP A 11 -30.75 -16.44 -15.87
CA ASP A 11 -30.56 -15.82 -14.57
C ASP A 11 -29.09 -15.40 -14.33
N TRP A 12 -28.16 -15.81 -15.20
CA TRP A 12 -26.73 -15.56 -15.02
C TRP A 12 -26.39 -14.07 -15.00
N MET A 13 -27.02 -13.27 -15.84
CA MET A 13 -26.79 -11.82 -15.92
C MET A 13 -27.10 -11.14 -14.59
N GLU A 14 -28.21 -11.55 -13.93
CA GLU A 14 -28.60 -11.00 -12.63
C GLU A 14 -27.73 -11.54 -11.49
N ILE A 15 -27.46 -12.86 -11.49
CA ILE A 15 -26.65 -13.52 -10.45
C ILE A 15 -25.20 -13.00 -10.45
N LEU A 16 -24.63 -12.76 -11.65
CA LEU A 16 -23.25 -12.29 -11.83
C LEU A 16 -23.13 -10.76 -11.89
N ARG A 17 -24.26 -10.05 -11.76
CA ARG A 17 -24.25 -8.59 -11.77
C ARG A 17 -23.41 -8.07 -10.61
N ARG A 18 -22.36 -7.32 -10.94
CA ARG A 18 -21.55 -6.64 -9.91
C ARG A 18 -22.39 -5.56 -9.24
N PRO A 19 -22.39 -5.49 -7.90
CA PRO A 19 -23.06 -4.39 -7.21
C PRO A 19 -22.45 -3.07 -7.66
N VAL A 20 -23.27 -2.18 -8.17
CA VAL A 20 -22.89 -0.80 -8.50
C VAL A 20 -23.12 0.03 -7.24
N LEU A 21 -22.04 0.48 -6.64
CA LEU A 21 -22.11 1.41 -5.51
C LEU A 21 -22.40 2.80 -6.04
N ASN A 22 -23.29 3.53 -5.36
CA ASN A 22 -23.50 4.95 -5.67
C ASN A 22 -22.23 5.72 -5.27
N THR A 23 -21.49 6.18 -6.29
CA THR A 23 -20.16 6.78 -6.09
C THR A 23 -20.20 8.29 -5.88
N ASP A 24 -21.33 8.96 -6.03
CA ASP A 24 -21.36 10.43 -6.02
C ASP A 24 -21.13 11.02 -4.62
N THR A 25 -21.80 10.49 -3.60
CA THR A 25 -21.54 10.87 -2.20
C THR A 25 -20.11 10.52 -1.77
N LEU A 26 -19.62 9.38 -2.22
CA LEU A 26 -18.25 8.93 -1.94
C LEU A 26 -17.22 9.88 -2.55
N ARG A 27 -17.42 10.33 -3.78
CA ARG A 27 -16.53 11.27 -4.49
C ARG A 27 -16.40 12.60 -3.75
N ASN A 28 -17.51 13.16 -3.25
CA ASN A 28 -17.48 14.42 -2.51
C ASN A 28 -16.69 14.28 -1.20
N THR A 29 -16.92 13.21 -0.45
CA THR A 29 -16.16 12.93 0.80
C THR A 29 -14.67 12.74 0.51
N VAL A 30 -14.33 11.98 -0.52
CA VAL A 30 -12.94 11.77 -0.94
C VAL A 30 -12.29 13.07 -1.34
N LYS A 31 -12.96 13.92 -2.12
CA LYS A 31 -12.45 15.23 -2.52
C LYS A 31 -12.18 16.14 -1.34
N GLU A 32 -13.10 16.21 -0.38
CA GLU A 32 -12.92 16.98 0.85
C GLU A 32 -11.64 16.56 1.60
N VAL A 33 -11.44 15.26 1.77
CA VAL A 33 -10.24 14.73 2.45
C VAL A 33 -8.97 15.08 1.66
N LEU A 34 -8.97 14.90 0.34
CA LEU A 34 -7.83 15.22 -0.51
C LEU A 34 -7.44 16.68 -0.44
N ASP A 35 -8.43 17.58 -0.59
CA ASP A 35 -8.21 19.03 -0.57
C ASP A 35 -7.70 19.48 0.80
N LYS A 36 -8.25 18.93 1.89
CA LYS A 36 -7.82 19.27 3.25
C LYS A 36 -6.42 18.77 3.56
N VAL A 37 -6.07 17.52 3.21
CA VAL A 37 -4.70 17.01 3.42
C VAL A 37 -3.69 17.79 2.59
N LYS A 38 -4.04 18.18 1.35
CA LYS A 38 -3.19 19.00 0.50
C LYS A 38 -2.87 20.37 1.09
N THR A 39 -3.81 20.96 1.84
CA THR A 39 -3.67 22.32 2.39
C THR A 39 -3.15 22.35 3.82
N GLU A 40 -3.51 21.38 4.65
CA GLU A 40 -3.23 21.36 6.10
C GLU A 40 -2.23 20.27 6.51
N GLY A 41 -1.75 19.46 5.58
CA GLY A 41 -0.69 18.46 5.83
C GLY A 41 -0.99 17.47 6.95
N ASP A 42 -0.03 17.24 7.83
CA ASP A 42 -0.10 16.32 8.96
C ASP A 42 -1.28 16.61 9.90
N LYS A 43 -1.63 17.88 10.06
CA LYS A 43 -2.75 18.27 10.90
C LYS A 43 -4.06 17.65 10.39
N ALA A 44 -4.32 17.72 9.09
CA ALA A 44 -5.50 17.11 8.49
C ALA A 44 -5.47 15.58 8.61
N VAL A 45 -4.31 14.95 8.40
CA VAL A 45 -4.17 13.50 8.55
C VAL A 45 -4.55 13.08 9.97
N ARG A 46 -3.99 13.72 11.00
CA ARG A 46 -4.32 13.41 12.42
C ARG A 46 -5.80 13.63 12.76
N GLU A 47 -6.42 14.70 12.25
CA GLU A 47 -7.85 14.93 12.44
C GLU A 47 -8.71 13.83 11.81
N TYR A 48 -8.32 13.31 10.65
CA TYR A 48 -9.03 12.21 10.01
C TYR A 48 -8.77 10.85 10.69
N GLU A 49 -7.58 10.60 11.24
CA GLU A 49 -7.33 9.42 12.09
C GLU A 49 -8.23 9.45 13.34
N GLU A 50 -8.38 10.61 13.99
CA GLU A 50 -9.29 10.76 15.14
C GLU A 50 -10.75 10.57 14.71
N ARG A 51 -11.16 11.12 13.56
CA ARG A 51 -12.53 11.03 13.05
C ARG A 51 -12.92 9.64 12.58
N PHE A 52 -12.07 8.96 11.81
CA PHE A 52 -12.39 7.70 11.15
C PHE A 52 -11.89 6.48 11.92
N ASP A 53 -10.66 6.49 12.39
CA ASP A 53 -10.02 5.38 13.07
C ASP A 53 -10.13 5.49 14.61
N LYS A 54 -10.67 6.63 15.12
CA LYS A 54 -10.93 6.88 16.55
C LYS A 54 -9.67 6.86 17.40
N VAL A 55 -8.56 7.26 16.83
CA VAL A 55 -7.27 7.33 17.50
C VAL A 55 -6.68 8.73 17.42
N LYS A 56 -6.20 9.25 18.55
CA LYS A 56 -5.49 10.52 18.62
C LYS A 56 -3.99 10.27 18.58
N LEU A 57 -3.31 10.83 17.59
CA LEU A 57 -1.89 10.65 17.37
C LEU A 57 -1.12 11.95 17.58
N ASP A 58 -0.05 11.90 18.36
CA ASP A 58 0.91 13.00 18.49
C ASP A 58 1.89 13.02 17.30
N SER A 59 2.29 11.84 16.82
CA SER A 59 3.16 11.64 15.66
C SER A 59 2.58 10.61 14.70
N LEU A 60 2.73 10.85 13.38
CA LEU A 60 2.36 9.88 12.36
C LEU A 60 3.46 8.84 12.11
N GLY A 61 4.72 9.19 12.34
CA GLY A 61 5.85 8.29 12.09
C GLY A 61 5.98 7.20 13.15
N VAL A 62 6.30 6.00 12.72
CA VAL A 62 6.73 4.90 13.60
C VAL A 62 8.20 5.08 13.90
N THR A 63 8.57 4.96 15.17
CA THR A 63 9.95 5.10 15.65
C THR A 63 10.73 3.78 15.55
N GLU A 64 12.06 3.87 15.53
CA GLU A 64 12.92 2.69 15.58
C GLU A 64 12.71 1.88 16.87
N THR A 65 12.38 2.55 17.97
CA THR A 65 12.05 1.91 19.25
C THR A 65 10.80 1.05 19.13
N GLU A 66 9.73 1.57 18.54
CA GLU A 66 8.50 0.80 18.31
C GLU A 66 8.75 -0.43 17.43
N ILE A 67 9.61 -0.31 16.41
CA ILE A 67 9.98 -1.45 15.56
C ILE A 67 10.76 -2.50 16.36
N ALA A 68 11.73 -2.06 17.18
CA ALA A 68 12.54 -2.97 17.97
C ALA A 68 11.75 -3.67 19.09
N GLU A 69 10.75 -3.00 19.66
CA GLU A 69 9.83 -3.60 20.63
C GLU A 69 8.89 -4.60 19.96
N ALA A 70 8.30 -4.22 18.84
CA ALA A 70 7.44 -5.10 18.05
C ALA A 70 8.15 -6.39 17.64
N GLU A 71 9.43 -6.34 17.31
CA GLU A 71 10.20 -7.54 17.01
C GLU A 71 10.20 -8.52 18.18
N LYS A 72 10.29 -8.05 19.43
CA LYS A 72 10.29 -8.92 20.62
C LYS A 72 8.93 -9.56 20.87
N GLU A 73 7.85 -8.88 20.51
CA GLU A 73 6.47 -9.34 20.73
C GLU A 73 6.02 -10.42 19.72
N VAL A 74 6.63 -10.49 18.54
CA VAL A 74 6.27 -11.51 17.54
C VAL A 74 6.76 -12.89 17.99
N PRO A 75 5.87 -13.91 18.11
CA PRO A 75 6.26 -15.28 18.45
C PRO A 75 7.29 -15.86 17.49
N ILE A 76 8.20 -16.70 18.01
CA ILE A 76 9.30 -17.24 17.21
C ILE A 76 8.84 -18.08 16.02
N GLU A 77 7.74 -18.82 16.20
CA GLU A 77 7.13 -19.63 15.13
C GLU A 77 6.57 -18.74 14.02
N LEU A 78 5.96 -17.60 14.41
CA LEU A 78 5.43 -16.63 13.44
C LEU A 78 6.56 -15.91 12.71
N LYS A 79 7.65 -15.55 13.39
CA LYS A 79 8.85 -15.02 12.73
C LYS A 79 9.38 -15.97 11.68
N ALA A 80 9.53 -17.26 12.03
CA ALA A 80 10.01 -18.27 11.11
C ALA A 80 9.08 -18.41 9.87
N ALA A 81 7.78 -18.39 10.08
CA ALA A 81 6.78 -18.44 9.00
C ALA A 81 6.87 -17.21 8.08
N ILE A 82 6.97 -16.00 8.66
CA ILE A 82 7.11 -14.73 7.91
C ILE A 82 8.42 -14.73 7.10
N MET A 83 9.53 -15.17 7.69
CA MET A 83 10.82 -15.27 6.99
C MET A 83 10.78 -16.27 5.84
N LEU A 84 10.13 -17.43 6.03
CA LEU A 84 9.94 -18.41 4.97
C LEU A 84 9.06 -17.86 3.83
N ALA A 85 7.97 -17.17 4.17
CA ALA A 85 7.11 -16.53 3.18
C ALA A 85 7.87 -15.45 2.38
N GLN A 86 8.64 -14.60 3.06
CA GLN A 86 9.48 -13.59 2.41
C GLN A 86 10.50 -14.22 1.45
N LYS A 87 11.17 -15.29 1.87
CA LYS A 87 12.12 -16.04 1.01
C LYS A 87 11.44 -16.57 -0.25
N ASN A 88 10.24 -17.14 -0.13
CA ASN A 88 9.50 -17.68 -1.27
C ASN A 88 9.08 -16.56 -2.25
N ILE A 89 8.56 -15.46 -1.71
CA ILE A 89 8.18 -14.26 -2.50
C ILE A 89 9.42 -13.69 -3.19
N HIS A 90 10.52 -13.54 -2.47
CA HIS A 90 11.77 -13.03 -3.02
C HIS A 90 12.29 -13.92 -4.16
N THR A 91 12.30 -15.22 -3.97
CA THR A 91 12.75 -16.18 -4.99
C THR A 91 11.92 -16.06 -6.27
N PHE A 92 10.59 -16.01 -6.13
CA PHE A 92 9.68 -15.89 -7.26
C PHE A 92 9.87 -14.55 -8.00
N HIS A 93 9.85 -13.44 -7.28
CA HIS A 93 9.96 -12.12 -7.92
C HIS A 93 11.36 -11.81 -8.46
N SER A 94 12.42 -12.40 -7.89
CA SER A 94 13.76 -12.29 -8.45
C SER A 94 13.87 -12.90 -9.85
N SER A 95 13.12 -13.98 -10.13
CA SER A 95 13.08 -14.59 -11.45
C SER A 95 12.37 -13.74 -12.51
N GLN A 96 11.60 -12.73 -12.09
CA GLN A 96 10.89 -11.79 -12.98
C GLN A 96 11.72 -10.54 -13.32
N ARG A 97 12.96 -10.47 -12.84
CA ARG A 97 13.84 -9.33 -13.09
C ARG A 97 14.12 -9.22 -14.59
N PHE A 98 13.85 -8.02 -15.12
CA PHE A 98 14.05 -7.78 -16.54
C PHE A 98 15.55 -7.62 -16.86
N GLU A 99 16.06 -8.51 -17.70
CA GLU A 99 17.40 -8.44 -18.28
C GLU A 99 17.27 -8.00 -19.74
N GLY A 100 17.56 -6.73 -20.01
CA GLY A 100 17.44 -6.17 -21.35
C GLY A 100 18.43 -6.82 -22.33
N LYS A 101 17.93 -7.32 -23.47
CA LYS A 101 18.79 -7.74 -24.58
C LYS A 101 19.34 -6.53 -25.34
N LYS A 102 20.65 -6.56 -25.64
CA LYS A 102 21.27 -5.64 -26.59
C LYS A 102 21.18 -6.23 -27.98
N VAL A 103 20.68 -5.47 -28.94
CA VAL A 103 20.53 -5.89 -30.35
C VAL A 103 21.22 -4.87 -31.23
N GLN A 104 22.17 -5.32 -32.01
CA GLN A 104 22.78 -4.47 -33.06
C GLN A 104 21.88 -4.51 -34.31
N THR A 105 21.24 -3.42 -34.61
CA THR A 105 20.29 -3.31 -35.73
C THR A 105 20.97 -3.07 -37.08
N VAL A 106 22.04 -2.29 -37.06
CA VAL A 106 22.98 -2.09 -38.17
C VAL A 106 24.40 -1.90 -37.60
N PRO A 107 25.45 -2.05 -38.37
CA PRO A 107 26.82 -1.80 -37.91
C PRO A 107 26.98 -0.46 -37.20
N GLY A 108 27.42 -0.48 -35.93
CA GLY A 108 27.61 0.70 -35.11
C GLY A 108 26.38 1.20 -34.34
N VAL A 109 25.18 0.59 -34.54
CA VAL A 109 23.95 0.98 -33.83
C VAL A 109 23.46 -0.17 -32.95
N THR A 110 23.49 0.03 -31.63
CA THR A 110 23.00 -0.96 -30.66
C THR A 110 21.80 -0.41 -29.91
N CYS A 111 20.69 -1.13 -29.93
CA CYS A 111 19.44 -0.81 -29.24
C CYS A 111 19.23 -1.77 -28.07
N TRP A 112 18.65 -1.26 -26.98
CA TRP A 112 18.27 -2.09 -25.84
C TRP A 112 17.15 -1.44 -25.04
N GLN A 113 16.44 -2.27 -24.26
CA GLN A 113 15.51 -1.81 -23.22
C GLN A 113 16.23 -1.79 -21.87
N LYS A 114 15.98 -0.76 -21.08
CA LYS A 114 16.50 -0.62 -19.72
C LYS A 114 15.34 -0.48 -18.76
N ALA A 115 15.25 -1.38 -17.77
CA ALA A 115 14.37 -1.18 -16.62
C ALA A 115 15.04 -0.22 -15.63
N VAL A 116 14.26 0.77 -15.17
CA VAL A 116 14.69 1.73 -14.15
C VAL A 116 13.72 1.66 -13.00
N ALA A 117 14.24 1.52 -11.78
CA ALA A 117 13.42 1.50 -10.59
C ALA A 117 12.68 2.83 -10.38
N ILE A 118 11.46 2.77 -9.87
CA ILE A 118 10.77 3.95 -9.33
C ILE A 118 11.49 4.32 -8.03
N GLU A 119 11.98 5.55 -7.94
CA GLU A 119 12.85 5.96 -6.83
C GLU A 119 12.15 5.92 -5.48
N LYS A 120 10.89 6.43 -5.43
CA LYS A 120 10.07 6.51 -4.20
C LYS A 120 8.71 5.86 -4.44
N VAL A 121 8.40 4.83 -3.68
CA VAL A 121 7.12 4.13 -3.76
C VAL A 121 6.39 4.17 -2.42
N GLY A 122 5.08 4.34 -2.49
CA GLY A 122 4.17 4.23 -1.35
C GLY A 122 3.48 2.88 -1.35
N LEU A 123 3.43 2.26 -0.19
CA LEU A 123 2.70 1.02 0.05
C LEU A 123 1.56 1.30 1.02
N TYR A 124 0.35 0.98 0.62
CA TYR A 124 -0.82 1.09 1.46
C TYR A 124 -1.28 -0.28 1.94
N ILE A 125 -1.35 -0.45 3.25
CA ILE A 125 -1.84 -1.68 3.89
C ILE A 125 -3.11 -1.32 4.65
N PRO A 126 -4.29 -1.80 4.22
CA PRO A 126 -5.53 -1.48 4.91
C PRO A 126 -5.59 -2.15 6.28
N GLY A 127 -6.26 -1.50 7.21
CA GLY A 127 -6.68 -2.11 8.48
C GLY A 127 -7.79 -3.13 8.25
N GLY A 128 -8.04 -3.96 9.25
CA GLY A 128 -9.09 -4.97 9.20
C GLY A 128 -9.08 -5.87 10.41
N THR A 129 -9.82 -6.98 10.35
CA THR A 129 -9.95 -7.95 11.43
C THR A 129 -8.70 -8.82 11.63
N ALA A 130 -7.80 -8.83 10.68
CA ALA A 130 -6.53 -9.56 10.76
C ALA A 130 -5.37 -8.69 10.25
N PRO A 131 -4.16 -8.81 10.84
CA PRO A 131 -2.98 -8.08 10.40
C PRO A 131 -2.52 -8.60 9.03
N LEU A 132 -2.45 -7.71 8.02
CA LEU A 132 -2.12 -8.06 6.66
C LEU A 132 -0.60 -8.02 6.39
N PHE A 133 0.21 -8.64 7.26
CA PHE A 133 1.66 -8.72 7.10
C PHE A 133 2.09 -9.43 5.82
N SER A 134 1.27 -10.37 5.31
CA SER A 134 1.53 -11.01 4.01
C SER A 134 1.46 -10.01 2.86
N THR A 135 0.54 -9.04 2.92
CA THR A 135 0.45 -7.97 1.91
C THR A 135 1.68 -7.07 1.96
N VAL A 136 2.21 -6.79 3.16
CA VAL A 136 3.49 -6.07 3.30
C VAL A 136 4.58 -6.78 2.52
N LEU A 137 4.76 -8.09 2.75
CA LEU A 137 5.78 -8.90 2.04
C LEU A 137 5.57 -8.89 0.53
N MET A 138 4.33 -9.07 0.06
CA MET A 138 4.00 -9.11 -1.37
C MET A 138 4.20 -7.78 -2.10
N LEU A 139 4.18 -6.65 -1.40
CA LEU A 139 4.40 -5.33 -1.98
C LEU A 139 5.84 -4.84 -1.79
N ALA A 140 6.40 -4.97 -0.58
CA ALA A 140 7.72 -4.43 -0.27
C ALA A 140 8.86 -5.26 -0.88
N THR A 141 8.75 -6.60 -0.89
CA THR A 141 9.80 -7.46 -1.47
C THR A 141 10.01 -7.19 -2.98
N PRO A 142 8.96 -7.11 -3.83
CA PRO A 142 9.16 -6.72 -5.23
C PRO A 142 9.72 -5.30 -5.39
N ALA A 143 9.32 -4.34 -4.54
CA ALA A 143 9.85 -2.99 -4.58
C ALA A 143 11.36 -2.97 -4.28
N GLN A 144 11.80 -3.74 -3.29
CA GLN A 144 13.22 -3.92 -2.95
C GLN A 144 14.00 -4.56 -4.12
N ILE A 145 13.48 -5.66 -4.70
CA ILE A 145 14.09 -6.35 -5.85
C ILE A 145 14.21 -5.43 -7.06
N ALA A 146 13.21 -4.59 -7.30
CA ALA A 146 13.20 -3.59 -8.37
C ALA A 146 14.24 -2.48 -8.16
N GLY A 147 14.77 -2.31 -6.94
CA GLY A 147 15.76 -1.29 -6.59
C GLY A 147 15.16 0.06 -6.22
N CYS A 148 13.91 0.09 -5.73
CA CYS A 148 13.31 1.31 -5.18
C CYS A 148 14.13 1.78 -3.97
N LYS A 149 14.54 3.06 -3.99
CA LYS A 149 15.43 3.61 -2.94
C LYS A 149 14.68 3.96 -1.66
N GLU A 150 13.45 4.43 -1.79
CA GLU A 150 12.60 4.83 -0.68
C GLU A 150 11.26 4.09 -0.79
N ILE A 151 11.00 3.24 0.21
CA ILE A 151 9.76 2.46 0.32
C ILE A 151 9.03 2.97 1.56
N VAL A 152 7.95 3.72 1.34
CA VAL A 152 7.11 4.31 2.37
C VAL A 152 5.88 3.45 2.57
N LEU A 153 5.57 3.08 3.80
CA LEU A 153 4.41 2.28 4.15
C LEU A 153 3.44 3.08 5.02
N CYS A 154 2.17 3.13 4.63
CA CYS A 154 1.09 3.65 5.46
C CYS A 154 0.10 2.52 5.80
N THR A 155 -0.25 2.42 7.08
CA THR A 155 -1.25 1.49 7.60
C THR A 155 -1.95 2.11 8.80
N PRO A 156 -3.27 1.92 8.98
CA PRO A 156 -3.96 2.49 10.12
C PRO A 156 -3.45 1.84 11.41
N PRO A 157 -3.29 2.63 12.48
CA PRO A 157 -3.01 2.11 13.81
C PRO A 157 -4.26 1.49 14.45
N ASP A 158 -4.08 0.81 15.56
CA ASP A 158 -5.15 0.42 16.47
C ASP A 158 -5.66 1.63 17.30
N LYS A 159 -6.60 1.38 18.21
CA LYS A 159 -7.21 2.43 19.05
C LYS A 159 -6.23 3.02 20.07
N GLU A 160 -5.19 2.30 20.40
CA GLU A 160 -4.11 2.68 21.28
C GLU A 160 -2.99 3.45 20.54
N GLY A 161 -3.09 3.57 19.21
CA GLY A 161 -2.12 4.26 18.36
C GLY A 161 -0.93 3.41 17.95
N ASN A 162 -1.03 2.08 18.05
CA ASN A 162 0.04 1.15 17.71
C ASN A 162 -0.22 0.45 16.37
N ILE A 163 0.85 0.05 15.71
CA ILE A 163 0.76 -0.85 14.56
C ILE A 163 1.06 -2.27 15.03
N HIS A 164 0.29 -3.23 14.51
CA HIS A 164 0.43 -4.64 14.88
C HIS A 164 1.88 -5.12 14.70
N PRO A 165 2.49 -5.78 15.71
CA PRO A 165 3.91 -6.17 15.70
C PRO A 165 4.33 -6.98 14.46
N ALA A 166 3.50 -7.91 13.99
CA ALA A 166 3.80 -8.70 12.80
C ALA A 166 3.88 -7.86 11.50
N ILE A 167 3.17 -6.71 11.42
CA ILE A 167 3.26 -5.78 10.30
C ILE A 167 4.60 -5.05 10.34
N LEU A 168 5.02 -4.56 11.52
CA LEU A 168 6.29 -3.88 11.70
C LEU A 168 7.48 -4.81 11.42
N PHE A 169 7.42 -6.04 11.93
CA PHE A 169 8.42 -7.06 11.66
C PHE A 169 8.54 -7.40 10.17
N ALA A 170 7.39 -7.61 9.49
CA ALA A 170 7.39 -7.89 8.06
C ALA A 170 7.90 -6.72 7.23
N ALA A 171 7.57 -5.48 7.63
CA ALA A 171 8.03 -4.27 6.95
C ALA A 171 9.55 -4.10 7.06
N GLN A 172 10.11 -4.29 8.26
CA GLN A 172 11.55 -4.26 8.49
C GLN A 172 12.28 -5.34 7.68
N LEU A 173 11.78 -6.59 7.73
CA LEU A 173 12.34 -7.72 6.98
C LEU A 173 12.34 -7.50 5.47
N ALA A 174 11.32 -6.83 4.93
CA ALA A 174 11.18 -6.55 3.50
C ALA A 174 11.83 -5.22 3.07
N GLY A 175 12.55 -4.51 3.95
CA GLY A 175 13.33 -3.32 3.61
C GLY A 175 12.50 -2.05 3.44
N VAL A 176 11.36 -1.93 4.12
CA VAL A 176 10.60 -0.67 4.18
C VAL A 176 11.42 0.39 4.88
N SER A 177 11.55 1.57 4.28
CA SER A 177 12.40 2.66 4.79
C SER A 177 11.70 3.54 5.83
N LYS A 178 10.39 3.73 5.69
CA LYS A 178 9.59 4.59 6.59
C LYS A 178 8.20 4.02 6.74
N ILE A 179 7.68 4.04 7.97
CA ILE A 179 6.34 3.53 8.30
C ILE A 179 5.55 4.65 8.98
N PHE A 180 4.28 4.81 8.55
CA PHE A 180 3.38 5.84 9.07
C PHE A 180 2.05 5.25 9.53
N LYS A 181 1.55 5.76 10.63
CA LYS A 181 0.28 5.45 11.28
C LYS A 181 -0.83 6.25 10.60
N ALA A 182 -1.20 5.83 9.39
CA ALA A 182 -2.24 6.48 8.63
C ALA A 182 -3.04 5.48 7.79
N GLY A 183 -4.37 5.57 7.86
CA GLY A 183 -5.32 4.73 7.15
C GLY A 183 -6.05 5.45 6.02
N GLY A 184 -6.98 4.80 5.36
CA GLY A 184 -7.97 5.37 4.46
C GLY A 184 -7.49 6.30 3.35
N VAL A 185 -8.35 7.24 2.98
CA VAL A 185 -8.10 8.26 1.95
C VAL A 185 -6.98 9.20 2.35
N GLN A 186 -6.89 9.57 3.63
CA GLN A 186 -5.90 10.50 4.15
C GLN A 186 -4.47 9.97 4.03
N ALA A 187 -4.26 8.66 4.17
CA ALA A 187 -2.97 8.01 3.92
C ALA A 187 -2.55 8.12 2.45
N ILE A 188 -3.49 7.85 1.53
CA ILE A 188 -3.23 7.97 0.09
C ILE A 188 -2.94 9.43 -0.28
N ALA A 189 -3.71 10.39 0.26
CA ALA A 189 -3.48 11.81 0.06
C ALA A 189 -2.10 12.25 0.57
N ALA A 190 -1.72 11.82 1.78
CA ALA A 190 -0.42 12.13 2.37
C ALA A 190 0.74 11.63 1.49
N MET A 191 0.70 10.38 1.02
CA MET A 191 1.71 9.84 0.12
C MET A 191 1.72 10.52 -1.26
N ALA A 192 0.56 10.93 -1.77
CA ALA A 192 0.45 11.53 -3.10
C ALA A 192 0.91 12.99 -3.15
N TYR A 193 0.57 13.78 -2.14
CA TYR A 193 0.91 15.21 -2.09
C TYR A 193 2.20 15.47 -1.32
N GLY A 194 2.52 14.64 -0.35
CA GLY A 194 3.51 14.90 0.69
C GLY A 194 2.91 15.74 1.82
N THR A 195 3.37 15.51 3.04
CA THR A 195 3.08 16.31 4.23
C THR A 195 4.38 16.59 4.98
N GLU A 196 4.33 17.21 6.15
CA GLU A 196 5.51 17.47 6.96
C GLU A 196 6.24 16.19 7.37
N SER A 197 5.49 15.12 7.69
CA SER A 197 6.05 13.82 8.09
C SER A 197 6.12 12.84 6.93
N VAL A 198 5.04 12.72 6.14
CA VAL A 198 4.93 11.70 5.09
C VAL A 198 5.53 12.23 3.77
N PRO A 199 6.61 11.62 3.27
CA PRO A 199 7.21 12.07 2.03
C PRO A 199 6.31 11.79 0.83
N LYS A 200 6.29 12.72 -0.13
CA LYS A 200 5.65 12.49 -1.42
C LYS A 200 6.33 11.35 -2.16
N VAL A 201 5.54 10.44 -2.72
CA VAL A 201 6.00 9.31 -3.53
C VAL A 201 5.57 9.44 -4.99
N TYR A 202 6.23 8.71 -5.88
CA TYR A 202 5.91 8.75 -7.32
C TYR A 202 4.82 7.78 -7.71
N LYS A 203 4.66 6.68 -6.97
CA LYS A 203 3.62 5.68 -7.22
C LYS A 203 3.20 5.00 -5.92
N ILE A 204 1.90 4.72 -5.82
CA ILE A 204 1.31 4.07 -4.64
C ILE A 204 0.78 2.70 -5.07
N PHE A 205 1.06 1.69 -4.25
CA PHE A 205 0.61 0.31 -4.43
C PHE A 205 -0.12 -0.15 -3.16
N GLY A 206 -1.14 -0.94 -3.32
CA GLY A 206 -1.86 -1.54 -2.18
C GLY A 206 -3.23 -2.05 -2.56
N PRO A 207 -3.79 -3.00 -1.79
CA PRO A 207 -5.19 -3.37 -1.92
C PRO A 207 -6.05 -2.23 -1.39
N GLY A 208 -6.95 -1.71 -2.19
CA GLY A 208 -7.82 -0.61 -1.81
C GLY A 208 -9.26 -1.06 -1.62
N ASN A 209 -9.93 -0.49 -0.62
CA ASN A 209 -11.38 -0.51 -0.53
C ASN A 209 -12.00 0.52 -1.50
N GLN A 210 -13.33 0.65 -1.49
CA GLN A 210 -14.05 1.59 -2.36
C GLN A 210 -13.56 3.06 -2.23
N TYR A 211 -13.13 3.48 -1.04
CA TYR A 211 -12.63 4.84 -0.79
C TYR A 211 -11.26 5.06 -1.45
N VAL A 212 -10.33 4.12 -1.28
CA VAL A 212 -9.01 4.16 -1.93
C VAL A 212 -9.14 4.09 -3.46
N THR A 213 -10.06 3.26 -3.96
CA THR A 213 -10.35 3.16 -5.39
C THR A 213 -10.93 4.49 -5.93
N ALA A 214 -11.83 5.16 -5.19
CA ALA A 214 -12.39 6.43 -5.58
C ALA A 214 -11.33 7.54 -5.71
N VAL A 215 -10.29 7.54 -4.85
CA VAL A 215 -9.14 8.45 -4.98
C VAL A 215 -8.43 8.24 -6.32
N SER A 216 -8.14 6.98 -6.66
CA SER A 216 -7.39 6.62 -7.87
C SER A 216 -8.12 7.02 -9.16
N TYR A 217 -9.45 6.86 -9.20
CA TYR A 217 -10.24 7.12 -10.41
C TYR A 217 -10.64 8.60 -10.61
N THR A 218 -10.62 9.41 -9.56
CA THR A 218 -11.24 10.74 -9.63
C THR A 218 -10.28 11.90 -9.53
N HIS A 219 -9.14 11.75 -8.86
CA HIS A 219 -8.31 12.92 -8.50
C HIS A 219 -6.80 12.73 -8.67
N LEU A 220 -6.32 11.51 -8.70
CA LEU A 220 -4.93 11.19 -8.98
C LEU A 220 -4.89 10.51 -10.35
N THR A 221 -4.86 11.30 -11.43
CA THR A 221 -4.52 10.79 -12.74
C THR A 221 -3.08 10.28 -12.67
N LEU A 222 -2.93 8.98 -12.43
CA LEU A 222 -1.67 8.33 -12.70
C LEU A 222 -1.48 8.35 -14.22
N PRO A 223 -0.37 8.85 -14.75
CA PRO A 223 -0.12 8.75 -16.18
C PRO A 223 -0.12 7.27 -16.54
N THR A 224 -1.18 6.85 -17.23
CA THR A 224 -1.23 5.57 -17.92
C THR A 224 -0.40 5.74 -19.19
N ASN A 225 0.85 5.33 -19.13
CA ASN A 225 1.69 5.08 -20.31
C ASN A 225 1.67 3.61 -20.64
#